data_fc00493cc933fbc6f5b25592a33138f6
#
_entry.id   fc00493cc933fbc6f5b25592a33138f6
#
_cell.length_a   1.000
_cell.length_b   1.000
_cell.length_c   1.000
_cell.angle_alpha   90.00
_cell.angle_beta   90.00
_cell.angle_gamma   90.00
#
_symmetry.space_group_name_H-M   'P 1'
#
loop_
_entity.id
_entity.type
_entity.pdbx_description
1 polymer ?
#
loop_
_entity_poly.entity_id
_entity_poly.type
_entity_poly.pdbx_seq_one_letter_code
_entity_poly.pdbx_strand_id
1 'polypeptide(L)'
;MATKLVVIYPRPTDLEAFEKAYVDDHVPLAKEKIKGMTKFVATKVLGTPDGQTPPFYRIAELHFPSIEALKASAESAGAQEAVAHAISISSGGTPIFLVAEEETTTF
;
A
#
# COMPACT_ATOMS: atom_id res chain seq x y z
N MET A 1 -3.81 20.03 0.49
CA MET A 1 -4.49 18.88 -0.13
C MET A 1 -3.87 17.59 0.36
N ALA A 2 -4.68 16.58 0.54
CA ALA A 2 -4.21 15.31 1.06
C ALA A 2 -3.39 14.57 0.01
N THR A 3 -2.14 14.33 0.31
CA THR A 3 -1.21 13.62 -0.55
C THR A 3 -1.03 12.21 -0.03
N LYS A 4 -0.99 11.24 -0.90
CA LYS A 4 -0.83 9.85 -0.49
C LYS A 4 0.00 9.04 -1.49
N LEU A 5 0.66 8.02 -0.95
CA LEU A 5 1.25 6.96 -1.75
C LEU A 5 0.24 5.82 -1.79
N VAL A 6 -0.12 5.38 -2.98
CA VAL A 6 -1.02 4.24 -3.16
C VAL A 6 -0.19 3.06 -3.64
N VAL A 7 -0.32 1.93 -2.95
CA VAL A 7 0.37 0.70 -3.33
C VAL A 7 -0.68 -0.35 -3.65
N ILE A 8 -0.66 -0.86 -4.88
CA ILE A 8 -1.64 -1.82 -5.36
C ILE A 8 -0.96 -3.14 -5.63
N TYR A 9 -1.39 -4.19 -4.92
CA TYR A 9 -0.81 -5.52 -5.06
C TYR A 9 -1.63 -6.36 -6.03
N PRO A 10 -0.99 -6.89 -7.09
CA PRO A 10 -1.66 -7.85 -7.96
C PRO A 10 -2.16 -9.06 -7.17
N ARG A 11 -3.19 -9.72 -7.68
CA ARG A 11 -3.73 -10.89 -7.01
C ARG A 11 -2.64 -11.92 -6.80
N PRO A 12 -2.38 -12.36 -5.54
CA PRO A 12 -1.30 -13.30 -5.25
C PRO A 12 -1.58 -14.69 -5.82
N THR A 13 -0.52 -15.44 -6.06
CA THR A 13 -0.65 -16.85 -6.47
C THR A 13 -1.12 -17.72 -5.30
N ASP A 14 -0.79 -17.32 -4.06
CA ASP A 14 -1.24 -17.98 -2.84
C ASP A 14 -1.79 -16.91 -1.89
N LEU A 15 -3.12 -16.80 -1.84
CA LEU A 15 -3.81 -15.78 -1.05
C LEU A 15 -3.51 -15.88 0.44
N GLU A 16 -3.51 -17.10 1.00
CA GLU A 16 -3.27 -17.29 2.44
C GLU A 16 -1.86 -16.88 2.83
N ALA A 17 -0.86 -17.31 2.06
CA ALA A 17 0.54 -16.96 2.32
C ALA A 17 0.77 -15.46 2.21
N PHE A 18 0.21 -14.82 1.18
CA PHE A 18 0.31 -13.38 1.01
C PHE A 18 -0.36 -12.63 2.15
N GLU A 19 -1.58 -13.01 2.50
CA GLU A 19 -2.35 -12.33 3.54
C GLU A 19 -1.62 -12.40 4.87
N LYS A 20 -1.07 -13.55 5.20
CA LYS A 20 -0.29 -13.71 6.42
C LYS A 20 0.96 -12.83 6.43
N ALA A 21 1.73 -12.85 5.35
CA ALA A 21 2.93 -12.03 5.24
C ALA A 21 2.58 -10.54 5.26
N TYR A 22 1.49 -10.15 4.62
CA TYR A 22 1.05 -8.76 4.56
C TYR A 22 0.62 -8.24 5.93
N VAL A 23 -0.29 -8.94 6.58
CA VAL A 23 -0.89 -8.51 7.85
C VAL A 23 0.08 -8.66 9.02
N ASP A 24 0.78 -9.80 9.10
CA ASP A 24 1.63 -10.11 10.26
C ASP A 24 3.01 -9.46 10.18
N ASP A 25 3.56 -9.31 8.98
CA ASP A 25 4.95 -8.84 8.80
C ASP A 25 5.03 -7.47 8.14
N HIS A 26 4.38 -7.30 6.99
CA HIS A 26 4.55 -6.09 6.18
C HIS A 26 3.91 -4.84 6.79
N VAL A 27 2.64 -4.92 7.21
CA VAL A 27 1.93 -3.76 7.78
C VAL A 27 2.63 -3.24 9.04
N PRO A 28 3.02 -4.09 10.00
CA PRO A 28 3.80 -3.62 11.14
C PRO A 28 5.14 -3.00 10.75
N LEU A 29 5.84 -3.59 9.79
CA LEU A 29 7.12 -3.06 9.30
C LEU A 29 6.93 -1.67 8.69
N ALA A 30 5.93 -1.50 7.82
CA ALA A 30 5.65 -0.22 7.19
C ALA A 30 5.32 0.86 8.21
N LYS A 31 4.49 0.52 9.21
CA LYS A 31 4.13 1.47 10.28
C LYS A 31 5.34 1.89 11.10
N GLU A 32 6.27 0.98 11.34
CA GLU A 32 7.48 1.27 12.09
C GLU A 32 8.51 2.07 11.30
N LYS A 33 8.73 1.68 10.04
CA LYS A 33 9.85 2.19 9.22
C LYS A 33 9.52 3.43 8.39
N ILE A 34 8.27 3.60 8.01
CA ILE A 34 7.86 4.76 7.20
C ILE A 34 7.40 5.88 8.13
N LYS A 35 8.20 6.93 8.20
CA LYS A 35 7.93 8.05 9.10
C LYS A 35 7.18 9.17 8.40
N GLY A 36 6.45 9.97 9.17
CA GLY A 36 5.74 11.14 8.66
C GLY A 36 4.33 10.88 8.15
N MET A 37 3.85 9.64 8.21
CA MET A 37 2.48 9.34 7.83
C MET A 37 1.48 9.94 8.82
N THR A 38 0.40 10.48 8.28
CA THR A 38 -0.73 10.94 9.09
C THR A 38 -1.82 9.86 9.21
N LYS A 39 -1.87 8.93 8.25
CA LYS A 39 -2.86 7.86 8.23
C LYS A 39 -2.35 6.72 7.35
N PHE A 40 -2.63 5.50 7.73
CA PHE A 40 -2.35 4.30 6.95
C PHE A 40 -3.66 3.55 6.76
N VAL A 41 -4.03 3.28 5.50
CA VAL A 41 -5.25 2.55 5.16
C VAL A 41 -4.85 1.28 4.40
N ALA A 42 -5.30 0.14 4.88
CA ALA A 42 -5.10 -1.15 4.22
C ALA A 42 -6.44 -1.68 3.74
N THR A 43 -6.65 -1.68 2.44
CA THR A 43 -7.89 -2.11 1.82
C THR A 43 -7.74 -3.51 1.25
N LYS A 44 -8.72 -4.37 1.52
CA LYS A 44 -8.78 -5.72 0.98
C LYS A 44 -9.85 -5.75 -0.10
N VAL A 45 -9.47 -6.16 -1.30
CA VAL A 45 -10.40 -6.27 -2.42
C VAL A 45 -11.21 -7.56 -2.27
N LEU A 46 -12.52 -7.45 -2.20
CA LEU A 46 -13.41 -8.59 -1.98
C LEU A 46 -13.94 -9.21 -3.28
N GLY A 47 -14.01 -8.43 -4.34
CA GLY A 47 -14.55 -8.90 -5.61
C GLY A 47 -14.73 -7.73 -6.58
N THR A 48 -15.48 -8.00 -7.64
CA THR A 48 -15.90 -6.98 -8.59
C THR A 48 -17.43 -6.97 -8.65
N PRO A 49 -18.05 -5.84 -9.08
CA PRO A 49 -19.52 -5.78 -9.12
C PRO A 49 -20.17 -6.83 -10.01
N ASP A 50 -19.48 -7.29 -11.05
CA ASP A 50 -19.99 -8.30 -11.99
C ASP A 50 -19.55 -9.74 -11.65
N GLY A 51 -18.94 -9.94 -10.48
CA GLY A 51 -18.55 -11.28 -10.01
C GLY A 51 -17.29 -11.85 -10.62
N GLN A 52 -16.52 -11.05 -11.35
CA GLN A 52 -15.25 -11.51 -11.92
C GLN A 52 -14.18 -11.62 -10.85
N THR A 53 -13.13 -12.40 -11.12
CA THR A 53 -11.96 -12.46 -10.24
C THR A 53 -11.19 -11.14 -10.35
N PRO A 54 -11.01 -10.39 -9.22
CA PRO A 54 -10.28 -9.14 -9.31
C PRO A 54 -8.81 -9.38 -9.65
N PRO A 55 -8.22 -8.54 -10.52
CA PRO A 55 -6.79 -8.65 -10.85
C PRO A 55 -5.88 -8.14 -9.74
N PHE A 56 -6.43 -7.42 -8.76
CA PHE A 56 -5.69 -6.88 -7.62
C PHE A 56 -6.33 -7.32 -6.32
N TYR A 57 -5.54 -7.39 -5.25
CA TYR A 57 -6.01 -7.96 -3.98
C TYR A 57 -5.91 -7.00 -2.79
N ARG A 58 -4.80 -6.30 -2.63
CA ARG A 58 -4.62 -5.33 -1.54
C ARG A 58 -4.27 -3.97 -2.09
N ILE A 59 -4.82 -2.94 -1.46
CA ILE A 59 -4.52 -1.54 -1.77
C ILE A 59 -4.14 -0.86 -0.47
N ALA A 60 -2.92 -0.35 -0.38
CA ALA A 60 -2.46 0.43 0.76
C ALA A 60 -2.44 1.90 0.41
N GLU A 61 -2.86 2.75 1.35
CA GLU A 61 -2.77 4.19 1.20
C GLU A 61 -2.01 4.75 2.38
N LEU A 62 -0.90 5.42 2.08
CA LEU A 62 -0.02 6.04 3.05
C LEU A 62 -0.19 7.55 2.91
N HIS A 63 -0.86 8.18 3.86
CA HIS A 63 -1.20 9.59 3.80
C HIS A 63 -0.12 10.45 4.45
N PHE A 64 0.19 11.58 3.79
CA PHE A 64 1.20 12.53 4.25
C PHE A 64 0.62 13.95 4.20
N PRO A 65 1.15 14.90 5.03
CA PRO A 65 0.60 16.25 5.03
C PRO A 65 0.90 17.04 3.75
N SER A 66 1.95 16.65 2.99
CA SER A 66 2.35 17.33 1.77
C SER A 66 3.15 16.42 0.87
N ILE A 67 3.31 16.81 -0.39
CA ILE A 67 4.15 16.08 -1.34
C ILE A 67 5.62 16.09 -0.88
N GLU A 68 6.08 17.17 -0.27
CA GLU A 68 7.43 17.29 0.24
C GLU A 68 7.68 16.28 1.36
N ALA A 69 6.71 16.13 2.28
CA ALA A 69 6.80 15.16 3.36
C ALA A 69 6.82 13.72 2.83
N LEU A 70 6.01 13.45 1.81
CA LEU A 70 6.00 12.14 1.16
C LEU A 70 7.35 11.82 0.53
N LYS A 71 7.90 12.77 -0.23
CA LYS A 71 9.19 12.60 -0.90
C LYS A 71 10.32 12.38 0.10
N ALA A 72 10.34 13.17 1.18
CA ALA A 72 11.35 13.03 2.22
C ALA A 72 11.28 11.65 2.88
N SER A 73 10.05 11.17 3.17
CA SER A 73 9.85 9.84 3.74
C SER A 73 10.30 8.73 2.78
N ALA A 74 9.95 8.85 1.50
CA ALA A 74 10.27 7.85 0.49
C ALA A 74 11.77 7.67 0.28
N GLU A 75 12.57 8.71 0.51
CA GLU A 75 14.02 8.67 0.38
C GLU A 75 14.71 8.02 1.58
N SER A 76 13.99 7.80 2.69
CA SER A 76 14.58 7.21 3.90
C SER A 76 14.93 5.74 3.71
N ALA A 77 15.93 5.28 4.46
CA ALA A 77 16.32 3.86 4.46
C ALA A 77 15.16 2.96 4.92
N GLY A 78 14.38 3.43 5.89
CA GLY A 78 13.23 2.70 6.39
C GLY A 78 12.14 2.49 5.35
N ALA A 79 11.84 3.53 4.56
CA ALA A 79 10.87 3.42 3.48
C ALA A 79 11.37 2.48 2.38
N GLN A 80 12.65 2.55 2.04
CA GLN A 80 13.23 1.65 1.05
C GLN A 80 13.18 0.19 1.50
N GLU A 81 13.40 -0.06 2.78
CA GLU A 81 13.25 -1.40 3.37
C GLU A 81 11.81 -1.90 3.23
N ALA A 82 10.83 -1.04 3.55
CA ALA A 82 9.42 -1.39 3.44
C ALA A 82 9.02 -1.68 1.99
N VAL A 83 9.53 -0.89 1.03
CA VAL A 83 9.27 -1.10 -0.40
C VAL A 83 9.85 -2.44 -0.86
N ALA A 84 11.08 -2.74 -0.47
CA ALA A 84 11.72 -4.02 -0.81
C ALA A 84 10.93 -5.20 -0.25
N HIS A 85 10.43 -5.08 0.97
CA HIS A 85 9.60 -6.12 1.58
C HIS A 85 8.27 -6.29 0.84
N ALA A 86 7.62 -5.18 0.46
CA ALA A 86 6.39 -5.22 -0.32
C ALA A 86 6.58 -6.00 -1.63
N ILE A 87 7.68 -5.72 -2.33
CA ILE A 87 8.00 -6.43 -3.57
C ILE A 87 8.23 -7.92 -3.30
N SER A 88 8.94 -8.24 -2.21
CA SER A 88 9.28 -9.63 -1.89
C SER A 88 8.08 -10.52 -1.60
N ILE A 89 7.00 -9.96 -1.02
CA ILE A 89 5.79 -10.74 -0.71
C ILE A 89 4.77 -10.77 -1.85
N SER A 90 4.98 -9.97 -2.89
CA SER A 90 4.00 -9.81 -3.98
C SER A 90 4.14 -10.93 -5.02
N SER A 91 3.58 -12.09 -4.71
CA SER A 91 3.71 -13.30 -5.55
C SER A 91 2.98 -13.20 -6.89
N GLY A 92 2.00 -12.33 -7.01
CA GLY A 92 1.23 -12.15 -8.24
C GLY A 92 1.86 -11.19 -9.26
N GLY A 93 3.00 -10.57 -8.90
CA GLY A 93 3.69 -9.59 -9.73
C GLY A 93 4.13 -8.38 -8.93
N THR A 94 4.90 -7.50 -9.55
CA THR A 94 5.39 -6.30 -8.88
C THR A 94 4.23 -5.39 -8.49
N PRO A 95 4.20 -4.88 -7.24
CA PRO A 95 3.17 -3.92 -6.84
C PRO A 95 3.26 -2.63 -7.65
N ILE A 96 2.14 -1.95 -7.78
CA ILE A 96 2.06 -0.65 -8.44
C ILE A 96 2.16 0.43 -7.37
N PHE A 97 3.09 1.38 -7.53
CA PHE A 97 3.28 2.50 -6.60
C PHE A 97 2.86 3.78 -7.30
N LEU A 98 1.90 4.52 -6.70
CA LEU A 98 1.39 5.75 -7.28
C LEU A 98 1.41 6.87 -6.24
N VAL A 99 1.88 8.04 -6.66
CA VAL A 99 1.74 9.26 -5.85
C VAL A 99 0.44 9.92 -6.28
N ALA A 100 -0.45 10.16 -5.34
CA ALA A 100 -1.80 10.62 -5.64
C ALA A 100 -2.22 11.74 -4.71
N GLU A 101 -3.19 12.51 -5.16
CA GLU A 101 -3.79 13.61 -4.41
C GLU A 101 -5.28 13.32 -4.28
N GLU A 102 -5.79 13.46 -3.06
CA GLU A 102 -7.17 13.12 -2.77
C GLU A 102 -8.09 14.34 -2.81
N GLU A 103 -9.20 14.21 -3.52
CA GLU A 103 -10.29 15.17 -3.49
C GLU A 103 -11.52 14.45 -2.96
N THR A 104 -12.04 14.91 -1.82
CA THR A 104 -13.14 14.24 -1.14
C THR A 104 -14.40 15.10 -1.16
N THR A 105 -15.53 14.51 -1.51
CA THR A 105 -16.84 15.14 -1.41
C THR A 105 -17.70 14.31 -0.46
N THR A 106 -18.29 14.98 0.51
CA THR A 106 -19.16 14.35 1.50
C THR A 106 -20.62 14.72 1.21
N PHE A 107 -21.51 13.75 1.28
CA PHE A 107 -22.94 13.94 1.02
C PHE A 107 -23.75 13.90 2.30
#